data_ce5ee1516b03f1792023cb295c3b5f41
#
_entry.id   ce5ee1516b03f1792023cb295c3b5f41
#
_cell.length_a   1.000
_cell.length_b   1.000
_cell.length_c   1.000
_cell.angle_alpha   90.00
_cell.angle_beta   90.00
_cell.angle_gamma   90.00
#
_symmetry.space_group_name_H-M   'P 1'
#
loop_
_entity.id
_entity.type
_entity.pdbx_description
1 polymer ?
#
loop_
_entity_poly.entity_id
_entity_poly.type
_entity_poly.pdbx_seq_one_letter_code
_entity_poly.pdbx_strand_id
1 'polypeptide(L)'
;ATGFAVGTKGYIATGYDATKKDYLNDCWQYDPATNSWKEMASIPDGTDGTNIYGKRYYALSFGIGQYGYLGTGYNDNYQKDFWKFDPSVGDKGEWTAMSGFGGQKRMGGMAFVIDDIAYICGGENNGSDVTDFWCFNPATGTWKELRELYDKSDDDYDDDYTSIVRSYACAFVIDGKGYLAAGQTAGGSYRSNYWIYDPLT
;
A
#
# COMPACT_ATOMS: atom_id res chain seq x y z
N ALA A 1 9.10 -5.14 -5.18
CA ALA A 1 9.08 -5.14 -3.71
C ALA A 1 8.37 -3.90 -3.19
N THR A 2 7.92 -3.96 -1.95
CA THR A 2 7.45 -2.82 -1.17
C THR A 2 8.17 -2.78 0.17
N GLY A 3 8.21 -1.61 0.85
CA GLY A 3 8.92 -1.48 2.10
C GLY A 3 8.17 -0.65 3.13
N PHE A 4 8.37 -0.98 4.40
CA PHE A 4 7.82 -0.28 5.56
C PHE A 4 8.81 -0.25 6.72
N ALA A 5 8.55 0.56 7.72
CA ALA A 5 9.34 0.59 8.94
C ALA A 5 8.48 0.23 10.15
N VAL A 6 9.06 -0.49 11.13
CA VAL A 6 8.47 -0.74 12.45
C VAL A 6 9.54 -0.46 13.50
N GLY A 7 9.27 0.49 14.39
CA GLY A 7 10.26 0.97 15.34
C GLY A 7 11.51 1.51 14.63
N THR A 8 12.66 0.96 14.94
CA THR A 8 13.96 1.35 14.33
C THR A 8 14.41 0.44 13.19
N LYS A 9 13.57 -0.51 12.75
CA LYS A 9 13.90 -1.50 11.71
C LYS A 9 13.17 -1.18 10.41
N GLY A 10 13.86 -1.42 9.29
CA GLY A 10 13.26 -1.41 7.96
C GLY A 10 12.86 -2.81 7.53
N TYR A 11 11.82 -2.91 6.71
CA TYR A 11 11.35 -4.19 6.15
C TYR A 11 11.15 -4.04 4.66
N ILE A 12 11.53 -5.07 3.91
CA ILE A 12 11.24 -5.20 2.48
C ILE A 12 10.51 -6.52 2.28
N ALA A 13 9.41 -6.50 1.55
CA ALA A 13 8.62 -7.69 1.31
C ALA A 13 8.14 -7.77 -0.15
N THR A 14 7.88 -8.99 -0.58
CA THR A 14 7.33 -9.32 -1.90
C THR A 14 8.19 -8.83 -3.06
N GLY A 15 7.72 -8.92 -4.28
CA GLY A 15 8.43 -8.45 -5.45
C GLY A 15 8.38 -9.44 -6.60
N TYR A 16 9.27 -9.27 -7.57
CA TYR A 16 9.40 -10.12 -8.74
C TYR A 16 10.87 -10.43 -9.01
N ASP A 17 11.20 -11.70 -9.11
CA ASP A 17 12.51 -12.17 -9.54
C ASP A 17 12.52 -12.32 -11.06
N ALA A 18 13.13 -11.37 -11.75
CA ALA A 18 13.19 -11.37 -13.21
C ALA A 18 14.02 -12.54 -13.79
N THR A 19 14.94 -13.09 -13.00
CA THR A 19 15.77 -14.24 -13.42
C THR A 19 14.99 -15.54 -13.39
N LYS A 20 14.25 -15.75 -12.30
CA LYS A 20 13.40 -16.93 -12.13
C LYS A 20 12.03 -16.76 -12.77
N LYS A 21 11.65 -15.51 -13.14
CA LYS A 21 10.32 -15.15 -13.62
C LYS A 21 9.22 -15.56 -12.64
N ASP A 22 9.44 -15.33 -11.34
CA ASP A 22 8.53 -15.69 -10.27
C ASP A 22 8.20 -14.49 -9.36
N TYR A 23 6.99 -14.47 -8.86
CA TYR A 23 6.56 -13.54 -7.83
C TYR A 23 7.10 -14.01 -6.47
N LEU A 24 7.41 -13.06 -5.60
CA LEU A 24 7.97 -13.33 -4.28
C LEU A 24 6.94 -13.02 -3.19
N ASN A 25 7.02 -13.76 -2.08
CA ASN A 25 6.25 -13.54 -0.85
C ASN A 25 7.15 -13.42 0.38
N ASP A 26 8.46 -13.37 0.17
CA ASP A 26 9.45 -13.23 1.24
C ASP A 26 9.36 -11.89 1.97
N CYS A 27 9.92 -11.84 3.16
CA CYS A 27 10.04 -10.64 3.97
C CYS A 27 11.44 -10.61 4.61
N TRP A 28 12.07 -9.45 4.56
CA TRP A 28 13.41 -9.22 5.11
C TRP A 28 13.40 -8.01 6.02
N GLN A 29 14.00 -8.14 7.20
CA GLN A 29 14.24 -7.07 8.15
C GLN A 29 15.66 -6.53 7.98
N TYR A 30 15.80 -5.22 7.90
CA TYR A 30 17.08 -4.52 7.99
C TYR A 30 17.25 -3.88 9.37
N ASP A 31 18.38 -4.14 9.99
CA ASP A 31 18.79 -3.49 11.22
C ASP A 31 19.89 -2.46 10.93
N PRO A 32 19.60 -1.14 10.99
CA PRO A 32 20.60 -0.11 10.74
C PRO A 32 21.67 -0.03 11.83
N ALA A 33 21.40 -0.49 13.07
CA ALA A 33 22.37 -0.46 14.15
C ALA A 33 23.51 -1.48 13.95
N THR A 34 23.22 -2.61 13.31
CA THR A 34 24.19 -3.67 13.04
C THR A 34 24.54 -3.79 11.56
N ASN A 35 23.88 -2.99 10.70
CA ASN A 35 24.00 -3.07 9.24
C ASN A 35 23.79 -4.51 8.71
N SER A 36 22.75 -5.17 9.19
CA SER A 36 22.49 -6.58 8.87
C SER A 36 21.07 -6.83 8.40
N TRP A 37 20.89 -7.88 7.62
CA TRP A 37 19.60 -8.36 7.16
C TRP A 37 19.25 -9.68 7.84
N LYS A 38 17.98 -9.84 8.17
CA LYS A 38 17.41 -11.09 8.71
C LYS A 38 16.18 -11.46 7.91
N GLU A 39 16.09 -12.71 7.49
CA GLU A 39 14.89 -13.25 6.87
C GLU A 39 13.78 -13.39 7.92
N MET A 40 12.61 -12.88 7.59
CA MET A 40 11.40 -12.95 8.41
C MET A 40 10.39 -13.96 7.83
N ALA A 41 9.24 -14.13 8.47
CA ALA A 41 8.20 -15.00 7.94
C ALA A 41 7.69 -14.47 6.58
N SER A 42 7.57 -15.36 5.62
CA SER A 42 6.95 -15.07 4.33
C SER A 42 5.44 -14.87 4.49
N ILE A 43 4.83 -14.04 3.64
CA ILE A 43 3.36 -13.95 3.56
C ILE A 43 2.82 -15.33 3.15
N PRO A 44 1.83 -15.89 3.87
CA PRO A 44 1.26 -17.19 3.52
C PRO A 44 0.76 -17.24 2.09
N ASP A 45 1.10 -18.32 1.40
CA ASP A 45 0.63 -18.61 0.04
C ASP A 45 -0.31 -19.81 0.13
N GLY A 46 -1.55 -19.66 -0.35
CA GLY A 46 -2.56 -20.70 -0.24
C GLY A 46 -2.17 -21.93 -1.07
N THR A 47 -2.09 -23.08 -0.43
CA THR A 47 -1.72 -24.35 -1.05
C THR A 47 -2.93 -25.25 -1.36
N ASP A 48 -4.14 -24.81 -1.00
CA ASP A 48 -5.34 -25.64 -0.93
C ASP A 48 -6.49 -25.19 -1.85
N GLY A 49 -6.18 -24.36 -2.88
CA GLY A 49 -7.20 -23.82 -3.78
C GLY A 49 -7.96 -22.62 -3.17
N THR A 50 -7.58 -22.15 -1.97
CA THR A 50 -8.00 -20.84 -1.49
C THR A 50 -7.30 -19.77 -2.32
N ASN A 51 -8.02 -18.71 -2.69
CA ASN A 51 -7.47 -17.58 -3.45
C ASN A 51 -6.57 -16.68 -2.54
N ILE A 52 -5.72 -17.28 -1.72
CA ILE A 52 -4.74 -16.59 -0.88
C ILE A 52 -3.41 -16.61 -1.61
N TYR A 53 -3.01 -15.47 -2.13
CA TYR A 53 -1.78 -15.34 -2.88
C TYR A 53 -0.82 -14.44 -2.11
N GLY A 54 0.13 -15.03 -1.36
CA GLY A 54 1.21 -14.29 -0.70
C GLY A 54 2.15 -13.66 -1.71
N LYS A 55 2.47 -14.39 -2.77
CA LYS A 55 3.35 -13.96 -3.87
C LYS A 55 2.73 -12.83 -4.67
N ARG A 56 3.45 -11.70 -4.78
CA ARG A 56 3.00 -10.52 -5.55
C ARG A 56 4.09 -9.49 -5.79
N TYR A 57 3.88 -8.55 -6.69
CA TYR A 57 4.67 -7.33 -6.84
C TYR A 57 3.76 -6.10 -6.92
N TYR A 58 4.33 -4.90 -6.85
CA TYR A 58 3.59 -3.63 -6.81
C TYR A 58 2.50 -3.56 -5.72
N ALA A 59 2.71 -4.29 -4.61
CA ALA A 59 1.94 -4.11 -3.39
C ALA A 59 2.25 -2.76 -2.75
N LEU A 60 1.30 -2.22 -1.99
CA LEU A 60 1.56 -1.11 -1.09
C LEU A 60 1.82 -1.62 0.34
N SER A 61 2.54 -0.83 1.12
CA SER A 61 2.81 -1.15 2.52
C SER A 61 3.00 0.10 3.37
N PHE A 62 2.78 -0.03 4.67
CA PHE A 62 2.99 1.02 5.66
C PHE A 62 3.24 0.40 7.04
N GLY A 63 3.83 1.19 7.95
CA GLY A 63 4.01 0.82 9.34
C GLY A 63 3.18 1.72 10.25
N ILE A 64 2.53 1.15 11.28
CA ILE A 64 1.84 1.88 12.34
C ILE A 64 2.14 1.22 13.69
N GLY A 65 2.65 2.01 14.64
CA GLY A 65 3.00 1.50 15.95
C GLY A 65 4.05 0.39 15.86
N GLN A 66 3.70 -0.79 16.34
CA GLN A 66 4.58 -1.97 16.34
C GLN A 66 4.30 -2.95 15.21
N TYR A 67 3.46 -2.60 14.24
CA TYR A 67 3.02 -3.49 13.17
C TYR A 67 3.35 -2.96 11.78
N GLY A 68 3.67 -3.88 10.88
CA GLY A 68 3.70 -3.62 9.45
C GLY A 68 2.38 -4.03 8.79
N TYR A 69 2.05 -3.38 7.70
CA TYR A 69 0.87 -3.69 6.89
C TYR A 69 1.26 -3.75 5.43
N LEU A 70 0.70 -4.71 4.70
CA LEU A 70 0.93 -4.89 3.29
C LEU A 70 -0.37 -5.36 2.62
N GLY A 71 -0.67 -4.81 1.45
CA GLY A 71 -1.86 -5.23 0.72
C GLY A 71 -1.78 -4.90 -0.76
N THR A 72 -2.81 -5.31 -1.47
CA THR A 72 -2.97 -5.10 -2.92
C THR A 72 -1.82 -5.72 -3.74
N GLY A 73 -1.55 -5.22 -4.95
CA GLY A 73 -0.50 -5.75 -5.80
C GLY A 73 -1.02 -6.67 -6.90
N TYR A 74 -0.11 -7.41 -7.55
CA TYR A 74 -0.40 -8.21 -8.73
C TYR A 74 0.41 -9.52 -8.75
N ASN A 75 -0.23 -10.60 -9.18
CA ASN A 75 0.37 -11.92 -9.43
C ASN A 75 -0.43 -12.67 -10.50
N ASP A 76 -0.48 -12.16 -11.71
CA ASP A 76 -1.42 -12.52 -12.79
C ASP A 76 -2.87 -12.11 -12.49
N ASN A 77 -3.18 -11.74 -11.25
CA ASN A 77 -4.45 -11.15 -10.82
C ASN A 77 -4.21 -9.94 -9.93
N TYR A 78 -5.01 -8.91 -10.09
CA TYR A 78 -5.00 -7.77 -9.18
C TYR A 78 -5.55 -8.19 -7.82
N GLN A 79 -4.86 -7.80 -6.75
CA GLN A 79 -5.19 -8.16 -5.37
C GLN A 79 -5.88 -6.98 -4.65
N LYS A 80 -6.67 -7.32 -3.60
CA LYS A 80 -7.25 -6.34 -2.67
C LYS A 80 -7.18 -6.76 -1.22
N ASP A 81 -6.58 -7.92 -0.93
CA ASP A 81 -6.34 -8.38 0.42
C ASP A 81 -5.32 -7.51 1.14
N PHE A 82 -5.40 -7.51 2.46
CA PHE A 82 -4.42 -6.88 3.35
C PHE A 82 -3.93 -7.86 4.40
N TRP A 83 -2.69 -7.67 4.80
CA TRP A 83 -1.98 -8.46 5.80
C TRP A 83 -1.39 -7.55 6.85
N LYS A 84 -1.47 -7.96 8.10
CA LYS A 84 -0.79 -7.35 9.24
C LYS A 84 0.40 -8.22 9.63
N PHE A 85 1.56 -7.61 9.80
CA PHE A 85 2.79 -8.24 10.25
C PHE A 85 3.10 -7.84 11.68
N ASP A 86 3.28 -8.81 12.55
CA ASP A 86 3.77 -8.63 13.91
C ASP A 86 5.21 -9.17 14.01
N PRO A 87 6.23 -8.32 14.05
CA PRO A 87 7.63 -8.76 14.13
C PRO A 87 8.01 -9.33 15.50
N SER A 88 7.18 -9.19 16.53
CA SER A 88 7.45 -9.66 17.91
C SER A 88 7.09 -11.13 18.15
N VAL A 89 6.34 -11.75 17.25
CA VAL A 89 5.90 -13.13 17.40
C VAL A 89 6.99 -14.10 16.96
N GLY A 90 7.46 -14.91 17.88
CA GLY A 90 8.52 -15.89 17.62
C GLY A 90 9.82 -15.24 17.13
N ASP A 91 10.59 -15.98 16.34
CA ASP A 91 11.88 -15.51 15.81
C ASP A 91 11.75 -14.76 14.47
N LYS A 92 10.73 -15.07 13.69
CA LYS A 92 10.55 -14.55 12.32
C LYS A 92 9.35 -13.58 12.17
N GLY A 93 8.60 -13.32 13.24
CA GLY A 93 7.33 -12.59 13.15
C GLY A 93 6.20 -13.43 12.55
N GLU A 94 5.02 -12.85 12.46
CA GLU A 94 3.82 -13.53 11.94
C GLU A 94 2.98 -12.59 11.07
N TRP A 95 2.47 -13.12 9.97
CA TRP A 95 1.49 -12.46 9.12
C TRP A 95 0.07 -12.95 9.42
N THR A 96 -0.84 -12.02 9.64
CA THR A 96 -2.27 -12.28 9.86
C THR A 96 -3.08 -11.62 8.75
N ALA A 97 -3.97 -12.39 8.11
CA ALA A 97 -4.88 -11.84 7.11
C ALA A 97 -5.86 -10.85 7.74
N MET A 98 -6.10 -9.75 7.07
CA MET A 98 -7.07 -8.73 7.47
C MET A 98 -8.32 -8.81 6.60
N SER A 99 -9.46 -8.38 7.16
CA SER A 99 -10.73 -8.28 6.45
C SER A 99 -11.22 -6.84 6.39
N GLY A 100 -12.27 -6.60 5.60
CA GLY A 100 -13.03 -5.36 5.64
C GLY A 100 -12.59 -4.28 4.64
N PHE A 101 -11.44 -4.41 3.94
CA PHE A 101 -11.11 -3.46 2.89
C PHE A 101 -12.12 -3.54 1.74
N GLY A 102 -12.90 -2.47 1.57
CA GLY A 102 -13.94 -2.37 0.56
C GLY A 102 -13.48 -1.87 -0.79
N GLY A 103 -12.25 -1.35 -0.87
CA GLY A 103 -11.71 -0.73 -2.08
C GLY A 103 -11.50 -1.68 -3.24
N GLN A 104 -11.19 -1.10 -4.39
CA GLN A 104 -10.95 -1.86 -5.61
C GLN A 104 -9.64 -2.65 -5.54
N LYS A 105 -9.57 -3.76 -6.28
CA LYS A 105 -8.30 -4.46 -6.58
C LYS A 105 -7.37 -3.50 -7.31
N ARG A 106 -6.07 -3.52 -6.97
CA ARG A 106 -5.09 -2.62 -7.60
C ARG A 106 -3.66 -3.10 -7.50
N MET A 107 -2.80 -2.61 -8.37
CA MET A 107 -1.36 -2.59 -8.20
C MET A 107 -0.84 -1.16 -8.30
N GLY A 108 0.36 -0.89 -7.77
CA GLY A 108 0.98 0.44 -7.83
C GLY A 108 0.22 1.52 -7.06
N GLY A 109 -0.64 1.12 -6.11
CA GLY A 109 -1.28 2.05 -5.19
C GLY A 109 -0.29 2.67 -4.22
N MET A 110 -0.68 3.77 -3.58
CA MET A 110 0.13 4.50 -2.60
C MET A 110 -0.52 4.43 -1.23
N ALA A 111 0.33 4.53 -0.19
CA ALA A 111 -0.12 4.67 1.18
C ALA A 111 0.74 5.70 1.91
N PHE A 112 0.14 6.42 2.85
CA PHE A 112 0.81 7.29 3.82
C PHE A 112 0.08 7.21 5.17
N VAL A 113 0.76 7.58 6.25
CA VAL A 113 0.22 7.48 7.61
C VAL A 113 0.26 8.85 8.28
N ILE A 114 -0.89 9.32 8.78
CA ILE A 114 -1.03 10.54 9.57
C ILE A 114 -1.72 10.17 10.88
N ASP A 115 -1.14 10.50 12.02
CA ASP A 115 -1.69 10.28 13.36
C ASP A 115 -2.21 8.84 13.57
N ASP A 116 -1.38 7.85 13.23
CA ASP A 116 -1.69 6.41 13.29
C ASP A 116 -2.90 5.95 12.44
N ILE A 117 -3.35 6.76 11.50
CA ILE A 117 -4.33 6.39 10.47
C ILE A 117 -3.60 6.22 9.14
N ALA A 118 -3.77 5.06 8.49
CA ALA A 118 -3.26 4.86 7.15
C ALA A 118 -4.27 5.33 6.11
N TYR A 119 -3.76 5.98 5.08
CA TYR A 119 -4.51 6.44 3.92
C TYR A 119 -4.02 5.72 2.67
N ILE A 120 -4.95 5.14 1.90
CA ILE A 120 -4.66 4.30 0.74
C ILE A 120 -5.38 4.88 -0.48
N CYS A 121 -4.64 5.10 -1.56
CA CYS A 121 -5.19 5.74 -2.76
C CYS A 121 -4.49 5.31 -4.05
N GLY A 122 -5.11 5.63 -5.17
CA GLY A 122 -4.56 5.46 -6.50
C GLY A 122 -4.21 4.02 -6.88
N GLY A 123 -3.34 3.87 -7.85
CA GLY A 123 -3.01 2.59 -8.47
C GLY A 123 -3.78 2.36 -9.76
N GLU A 124 -3.58 1.19 -10.35
CA GLU A 124 -4.29 0.77 -11.55
C GLU A 124 -4.92 -0.61 -11.39
N ASN A 125 -6.00 -0.85 -12.14
CA ASN A 125 -6.70 -2.12 -12.25
C ASN A 125 -7.14 -2.34 -13.71
N ASN A 126 -6.63 -3.38 -14.35
CA ASN A 126 -6.96 -3.73 -15.75
C ASN A 126 -6.83 -2.54 -16.74
N GLY A 127 -5.77 -1.74 -16.60
CA GLY A 127 -5.50 -0.61 -17.48
C GLY A 127 -6.36 0.62 -17.20
N SER A 128 -7.07 0.65 -16.08
CA SER A 128 -7.84 1.81 -15.60
C SER A 128 -7.24 2.35 -14.31
N ASP A 129 -7.22 3.66 -14.17
CA ASP A 129 -6.85 4.31 -12.92
C ASP A 129 -7.87 3.99 -11.82
N VAL A 130 -7.40 3.73 -10.61
CA VAL A 130 -8.24 3.53 -9.42
C VAL A 130 -8.43 4.86 -8.72
N THR A 131 -9.68 5.29 -8.56
CA THR A 131 -10.06 6.60 -8.05
C THR A 131 -10.41 6.60 -6.57
N ASP A 132 -10.74 5.45 -5.99
CA ASP A 132 -11.17 5.36 -4.60
C ASP A 132 -10.06 5.77 -3.62
N PHE A 133 -10.48 6.34 -2.50
CA PHE A 133 -9.61 6.77 -1.42
C PHE A 133 -10.13 6.20 -0.09
N TRP A 134 -9.29 5.56 0.66
CA TRP A 134 -9.64 4.85 1.88
C TRP A 134 -8.74 5.23 3.04
N CYS A 135 -9.29 5.21 4.27
CA CYS A 135 -8.47 5.22 5.46
C CYS A 135 -8.70 3.96 6.30
N PHE A 136 -7.65 3.57 7.04
CA PHE A 136 -7.65 2.45 7.98
C PHE A 136 -7.24 2.93 9.36
N ASN A 137 -8.09 2.62 10.34
CA ASN A 137 -7.80 2.88 11.75
C ASN A 137 -7.42 1.56 12.45
N PRO A 138 -6.16 1.34 12.82
CA PRO A 138 -5.72 0.10 13.45
C PRO A 138 -6.24 -0.08 14.87
N ALA A 139 -6.59 1.01 15.59
CA ALA A 139 -7.13 0.92 16.94
C ALA A 139 -8.53 0.29 16.97
N THR A 140 -9.32 0.46 15.90
CA THR A 140 -10.65 -0.11 15.76
C THR A 140 -10.69 -1.28 14.78
N GLY A 141 -9.65 -1.46 13.97
CA GLY A 141 -9.59 -2.45 12.89
C GLY A 141 -10.54 -2.12 11.73
N THR A 142 -10.96 -0.86 11.58
CA THR A 142 -12.00 -0.47 10.61
C THR A 142 -11.43 0.28 9.42
N TRP A 143 -12.04 0.02 8.26
CA TRP A 143 -11.83 0.74 7.02
C TRP A 143 -12.96 1.73 6.78
N LYS A 144 -12.66 2.90 6.25
CA LYS A 144 -13.62 3.92 5.84
C LYS A 144 -13.25 4.43 4.45
N GLU A 145 -14.23 4.49 3.57
CA GLU A 145 -14.11 5.17 2.29
C GLU A 145 -14.18 6.68 2.49
N LEU A 146 -13.31 7.39 1.81
CA LEU A 146 -13.25 8.84 1.78
C LEU A 146 -13.72 9.34 0.40
N ARG A 147 -13.75 10.66 0.20
CA ARG A 147 -14.07 11.25 -1.10
C ARG A 147 -13.11 10.74 -2.18
N GLU A 148 -13.62 10.39 -3.35
CA GLU A 148 -12.81 9.92 -4.48
C GLU A 148 -11.77 10.97 -4.91
N LEU A 149 -10.66 10.48 -5.52
CA LEU A 149 -9.59 11.33 -6.05
C LEU A 149 -9.90 11.91 -7.43
N TYR A 150 -11.06 11.65 -7.96
CA TYR A 150 -11.52 12.12 -9.24
C TYR A 150 -12.89 12.75 -9.06
N ASP A 151 -12.98 14.05 -9.25
CA ASP A 151 -14.23 14.76 -9.22
C ASP A 151 -14.39 15.61 -10.48
N LYS A 152 -15.53 15.47 -11.12
CA LYS A 152 -16.09 16.36 -12.10
C LYS A 152 -17.52 16.63 -11.65
N SER A 153 -17.69 17.53 -10.70
CA SER A 153 -19.01 17.96 -10.30
C SER A 153 -19.45 19.15 -11.16
N ASP A 154 -20.74 19.28 -11.38
CA ASP A 154 -21.32 20.48 -11.98
C ASP A 154 -21.56 21.58 -10.93
N ASP A 155 -21.02 21.42 -9.71
CA ASP A 155 -21.18 22.35 -8.60
C ASP A 155 -20.14 23.49 -8.69
N ASP A 156 -20.61 24.73 -8.85
CA ASP A 156 -19.79 25.95 -9.05
C ASP A 156 -18.83 26.29 -7.89
N TYR A 157 -18.89 25.59 -6.77
CA TYR A 157 -18.05 25.84 -5.58
C TYR A 157 -17.00 24.76 -5.33
N ASP A 158 -16.84 23.82 -6.23
CA ASP A 158 -15.94 22.69 -6.07
C ASP A 158 -14.91 22.62 -7.20
N ASP A 159 -13.65 22.44 -6.82
CA ASP A 159 -12.58 22.32 -7.79
C ASP A 159 -12.57 20.91 -8.43
N ASP A 160 -12.57 20.87 -9.75
CA ASP A 160 -12.37 19.64 -10.50
C ASP A 160 -10.99 19.06 -10.23
N TYR A 161 -10.90 17.88 -9.61
CA TYR A 161 -9.61 17.18 -9.51
C TYR A 161 -9.57 15.97 -10.42
N THR A 162 -9.10 16.19 -11.61
CA THR A 162 -8.91 15.12 -12.61
C THR A 162 -7.47 14.64 -12.68
N SER A 163 -6.54 15.33 -12.02
CA SER A 163 -5.11 15.08 -12.12
C SER A 163 -4.47 14.48 -10.86
N ILE A 164 -5.26 14.20 -9.81
CA ILE A 164 -4.76 13.52 -8.59
C ILE A 164 -4.48 12.05 -8.87
N VAL A 165 -5.38 11.41 -9.61
CA VAL A 165 -5.35 9.96 -9.86
C VAL A 165 -4.06 9.54 -10.57
N ARG A 166 -3.38 8.58 -9.98
CA ARG A 166 -2.08 8.09 -10.45
C ARG A 166 -1.72 6.74 -9.86
N SER A 167 -0.73 6.08 -10.44
CA SER A 167 -0.09 4.87 -9.95
C SER A 167 1.42 5.05 -9.85
N TYR A 168 2.11 4.21 -9.08
CA TYR A 168 3.57 4.20 -8.92
C TYR A 168 4.16 5.55 -8.49
N ALA A 169 3.40 6.34 -7.75
CA ALA A 169 3.82 7.64 -7.24
C ALA A 169 4.54 7.51 -5.89
N CYS A 170 5.24 8.56 -5.50
CA CYS A 170 5.72 8.71 -4.14
C CYS A 170 4.62 9.26 -3.25
N ALA A 171 4.46 8.65 -2.06
CA ALA A 171 3.61 9.16 -1.00
C ALA A 171 4.44 9.34 0.28
N PHE A 172 4.28 10.46 0.96
CA PHE A 172 4.99 10.78 2.20
C PHE A 172 4.20 11.79 3.03
N VAL A 173 4.61 12.00 4.27
CA VAL A 173 3.95 12.92 5.20
C VAL A 173 4.94 13.99 5.67
N ILE A 174 4.50 15.25 5.68
CA ILE A 174 5.20 16.39 6.27
C ILE A 174 4.17 17.20 7.06
N ASP A 175 4.48 17.51 8.31
CA ASP A 175 3.67 18.36 9.19
C ASP A 175 2.18 17.95 9.25
N GLY A 176 1.92 16.63 9.38
CA GLY A 176 0.57 16.09 9.48
C GLY A 176 -0.23 16.10 8.19
N LYS A 177 0.39 16.40 7.05
CA LYS A 177 -0.25 16.39 5.74
C LYS A 177 0.34 15.31 4.84
N GLY A 178 -0.51 14.63 4.06
CA GLY A 178 -0.12 13.65 3.07
C GLY A 178 0.23 14.30 1.73
N TYR A 179 1.32 13.85 1.13
CA TYR A 179 1.78 14.31 -0.19
C TYR A 179 1.81 13.16 -1.17
N LEU A 180 1.29 13.40 -2.37
CA LEU A 180 1.40 12.52 -3.53
C LEU A 180 2.17 13.24 -4.63
N ALA A 181 3.27 12.67 -5.12
CA ALA A 181 4.12 13.30 -6.12
C ALA A 181 4.52 12.33 -7.22
N ALA A 182 4.69 12.85 -8.43
CA ALA A 182 5.09 12.09 -9.62
C ALA A 182 4.11 10.95 -9.98
N GLY A 183 4.62 9.82 -10.50
CA GLY A 183 3.79 8.68 -10.93
C GLY A 183 3.28 8.80 -12.35
N GLN A 184 2.33 7.95 -12.71
CA GLN A 184 1.73 7.91 -14.04
C GLN A 184 0.25 7.53 -13.97
N THR A 185 -0.50 7.81 -15.03
CA THR A 185 -1.85 7.27 -15.23
C THR A 185 -1.76 5.83 -15.76
N ALA A 186 -2.87 5.07 -15.66
CA ALA A 186 -2.98 3.74 -16.29
C ALA A 186 -2.72 3.76 -17.80
N GLY A 187 -2.98 4.89 -18.48
CA GLY A 187 -2.63 5.12 -19.88
C GLY A 187 -1.14 5.42 -20.13
N GLY A 188 -0.28 5.38 -19.11
CA GLY A 188 1.16 5.58 -19.23
C GLY A 188 1.62 7.04 -19.30
N SER A 189 0.72 8.02 -19.10
CA SER A 189 1.09 9.44 -19.06
C SER A 189 1.71 9.80 -17.72
N TYR A 190 2.95 10.29 -17.71
CA TYR A 190 3.64 10.71 -16.52
C TYR A 190 3.03 11.98 -15.90
N ARG A 191 3.03 12.03 -14.56
CA ARG A 191 2.60 13.18 -13.77
C ARG A 191 3.83 13.91 -13.22
N SER A 192 3.88 15.24 -13.37
CA SER A 192 4.95 16.10 -12.84
C SER A 192 4.49 16.99 -11.69
N ASN A 193 3.20 16.97 -11.36
CA ASN A 193 2.61 17.73 -10.26
C ASN A 193 2.63 16.93 -8.96
N TYR A 194 2.35 17.62 -7.86
CA TYR A 194 2.07 17.01 -6.56
C TYR A 194 0.75 17.53 -5.99
N TRP A 195 0.20 16.77 -5.06
CA TRP A 195 -1.03 17.09 -4.33
C TRP A 195 -0.79 16.96 -2.84
N ILE A 196 -1.52 17.75 -2.08
CA ILE A 196 -1.49 17.75 -0.61
C ILE A 196 -2.87 17.35 -0.11
N TYR A 197 -2.91 16.36 0.76
CA TYR A 197 -4.08 15.99 1.53
C TYR A 197 -3.95 16.51 2.95
N ASP A 198 -4.92 17.29 3.40
CA ASP A 198 -5.06 17.77 4.78
C ASP A 198 -6.26 17.07 5.42
N PRO A 199 -6.07 16.22 6.44
CA PRO A 199 -7.18 15.51 7.09
C PRO A 199 -8.09 16.42 7.92
N LEU A 200 -7.73 17.70 8.14
CA LEU A 200 -8.46 18.66 8.94
C LEU A 200 -9.37 19.58 8.11
N THR A 201 -9.26 19.54 6.80
CA THR A 201 -10.11 20.30 5.86
C THR A 201 -10.84 19.33 4.94
#